data_e33a0bab4716ee7795164a95079c2d1a
#
_entry.id   e33a0bab4716ee7795164a95079c2d1a
#
_cell.length_a   1.000
_cell.length_b   1.000
_cell.length_c   1.000
_cell.angle_alpha   90.00
_cell.angle_beta   90.00
_cell.angle_gamma   90.00
#
_symmetry.space_group_name_H-M   'P 1'
#
loop_
_entity.id
_entity.type
_entity.pdbx_description
1 polymer ?
#
loop_
_entity_poly.entity_id
_entity_poly.type
_entity_poly.pdbx_seq_one_letter_code
_entity_poly.pdbx_strand_id
1 'polypeptide(L)' 'MSAKGDAYSELARVIKEFDLAPSTVGREIASDPGFVSRLADPNTDIQTKTLDSVWLFILQKRGQLELDLEKE' A
#
# COMPACT_ATOMS: atom_id res chain seq x y z
N MET A 1 -14.89 -3.75 11.48
CA MET A 1 -13.92 -3.65 10.37
C MET A 1 -12.56 -3.22 10.88
N SER A 2 -11.52 -3.83 10.40
CA SER A 2 -10.16 -3.51 10.81
C SER A 2 -9.52 -2.57 9.80
N ALA A 3 -9.00 -1.43 10.25
CA ALA A 3 -8.28 -0.49 9.38
C ALA A 3 -7.10 -1.19 8.68
N LYS A 4 -6.46 -2.13 9.38
CA LYS A 4 -5.36 -2.91 8.84
C LYS A 4 -5.84 -3.80 7.69
N GLY A 5 -6.98 -4.47 7.84
CA GLY A 5 -7.53 -5.32 6.79
C GLY A 5 -7.92 -4.53 5.55
N ASP A 6 -8.53 -3.37 5.75
CA ASP A 6 -8.91 -2.49 4.64
C ASP A 6 -7.68 -1.97 3.91
N ALA A 7 -6.66 -1.55 4.65
CA ALA A 7 -5.42 -1.06 4.07
C ALA A 7 -4.73 -2.16 3.25
N TYR A 8 -4.68 -3.38 3.78
CA TYR A 8 -4.08 -4.50 3.06
C TYR A 8 -4.83 -4.79 1.77
N SER A 9 -6.16 -4.83 1.82
CA SER A 9 -6.99 -5.13 0.65
C SER A 9 -6.76 -4.13 -0.48
N GLU A 10 -6.74 -2.85 -0.14
CA GLU A 10 -6.51 -1.79 -1.13
C GLU A 10 -5.08 -1.81 -1.67
N LEU A 11 -4.12 -2.04 -0.78
CA LEU A 11 -2.72 -2.14 -1.20
C LEU A 11 -2.50 -3.33 -2.14
N ALA A 12 -3.11 -4.46 -1.83
CA ALA A 12 -3.01 -5.64 -2.69
C ALA A 12 -3.57 -5.37 -4.08
N ARG A 13 -4.66 -4.61 -4.17
CA ARG A 13 -5.23 -4.20 -5.46
C ARG A 13 -4.26 -3.34 -6.25
N VAL A 14 -3.64 -2.35 -5.59
CA VAL A 14 -2.68 -1.47 -6.25
C VAL A 14 -1.47 -2.25 -6.75
N ILE A 15 -0.96 -3.15 -5.92
CA ILE A 15 0.17 -4.00 -6.30
C ILE A 15 -0.17 -4.81 -7.57
N LYS A 16 -1.37 -5.35 -7.62
CA LYS A 16 -1.80 -6.14 -8.77
C LYS A 16 -2.06 -5.27 -10.00
N GLU A 17 -2.74 -4.14 -9.82
CA GLU A 17 -3.09 -3.24 -10.93
C GLU A 17 -1.86 -2.66 -11.61
N PHE A 18 -0.85 -2.28 -10.83
CA PHE A 18 0.35 -1.64 -11.35
C PHE A 18 1.52 -2.60 -11.52
N ASP A 19 1.28 -3.90 -11.31
CA ASP A 19 2.30 -4.95 -11.45
C ASP A 19 3.55 -4.62 -10.63
N LEU A 20 3.35 -4.30 -9.37
CA LEU A 20 4.43 -3.93 -8.45
C LEU A 20 4.96 -5.14 -7.71
N ALA A 21 6.25 -5.10 -7.34
CA ALA A 21 6.84 -6.12 -6.48
C ALA A 21 6.51 -5.81 -5.03
N PRO A 22 5.93 -6.76 -4.26
CA PRO A 22 5.62 -6.50 -2.85
C PRO A 22 6.82 -6.05 -2.03
N SER A 23 8.01 -6.60 -2.29
CA SER A 23 9.22 -6.20 -1.59
C SER A 23 9.58 -4.74 -1.84
N THR A 24 9.41 -4.27 -3.08
CA THR A 24 9.65 -2.87 -3.43
C THR A 24 8.64 -1.96 -2.74
N VAL A 25 7.38 -2.36 -2.73
CA VAL A 25 6.32 -1.61 -2.06
C VAL A 25 6.59 -1.48 -0.57
N GLY A 26 6.99 -2.57 0.08
CA GLY A 26 7.33 -2.55 1.50
C GLY A 26 8.50 -1.62 1.80
N ARG A 27 9.51 -1.60 0.95
CA ARG A 27 10.65 -0.69 1.11
C ARG A 27 10.22 0.76 1.00
N GLU A 28 9.34 1.07 0.07
CA GLU A 28 8.87 2.44 -0.12
C GLU A 28 8.01 2.91 1.04
N ILE A 29 7.14 2.05 1.57
CA ILE A 29 6.21 2.43 2.63
C ILE A 29 6.90 2.44 3.99
N ALA A 30 7.69 1.41 4.30
CA ALA A 30 8.18 1.20 5.66
C ALA A 30 9.68 0.86 5.71
N SER A 31 10.40 1.01 4.62
CA SER A 31 11.81 0.65 4.49
C SER A 31 12.06 -0.81 4.86
N ASP A 32 11.09 -1.68 4.55
CA ASP A 32 11.11 -3.08 4.97
C ASP A 32 10.51 -3.96 3.87
N PRO A 33 11.32 -4.79 3.22
CA PRO A 33 10.82 -5.63 2.12
C PRO A 33 9.78 -6.66 2.55
N GLY A 34 9.71 -6.99 3.85
CA GLY A 34 8.71 -7.92 4.38
C GLY A 34 7.45 -7.26 4.89
N PHE A 35 7.31 -5.95 4.72
CA PHE A 35 6.19 -5.20 5.30
C PHE A 35 4.83 -5.69 4.80
N VAL A 36 4.70 -5.92 3.49
CA VAL A 36 3.41 -6.34 2.92
C VAL A 36 2.97 -7.69 3.50
N SER A 37 3.90 -8.62 3.69
CA SER A 37 3.60 -9.90 4.32
C SER A 37 3.13 -9.73 5.76
N ARG A 38 3.77 -8.83 6.51
CA ARG A 38 3.36 -8.54 7.89
C ARG A 38 2.01 -7.84 7.95
N LEU A 39 1.73 -6.98 6.99
CA LEU A 39 0.43 -6.33 6.91
C LEU A 39 -0.68 -7.34 6.67
N ALA A 40 -0.38 -8.41 5.93
CA ALA A 40 -1.33 -9.49 5.68
C ALA A 40 -1.53 -10.42 6.89
N ASP A 41 -0.58 -10.45 7.82
CA ASP A 41 -0.59 -11.36 8.95
C ASP A 41 -1.56 -10.84 10.03
N PRO A 42 -2.64 -11.58 10.36
CA PRO A 42 -3.60 -11.13 11.36
C PRO A 42 -3.03 -11.04 12.77
N ASN A 43 -1.89 -11.69 13.04
CA ASN A 43 -1.26 -11.69 14.34
C ASN A 43 -0.24 -10.56 14.53
N THR A 44 0.05 -9.81 13.48
CA THR A 44 1.01 -8.71 13.56
C THR A 44 0.27 -7.39 13.72
N ASP A 45 0.66 -6.60 14.73
CA ASP A 45 0.11 -5.27 14.93
C ASP A 45 0.87 -4.27 14.07
N ILE A 46 0.11 -3.39 13.41
CA ILE A 46 0.67 -2.31 12.60
C ILE A 46 0.24 -0.99 13.23
N GLN A 47 1.19 -0.10 13.46
CA GLN A 47 0.90 1.20 14.04
C GLN A 47 0.04 2.04 13.09
N THR A 48 -0.85 2.85 13.66
CA THR A 48 -1.72 3.73 12.86
C THR A 48 -0.93 4.63 11.94
N LYS A 49 0.20 5.14 12.41
CA LYS A 49 1.09 5.98 11.61
C LYS A 49 1.56 5.27 10.34
N THR A 50 1.87 3.97 10.47
CA THR A 50 2.32 3.17 9.34
C THR A 50 1.15 2.89 8.38
N LEU A 51 -0.05 2.68 8.92
CA LEU A 51 -1.25 2.51 8.09
C LEU A 51 -1.54 3.78 7.28
N ASP A 52 -1.33 4.95 7.86
CA ASP A 52 -1.47 6.21 7.14
C ASP A 52 -0.49 6.27 5.96
N SER A 53 0.73 5.78 6.15
CA SER A 53 1.71 5.72 5.07
C SER A 53 1.25 4.78 3.94
N VAL A 54 0.59 3.68 4.29
CA VAL A 54 0.01 2.77 3.29
C VAL A 54 -1.03 3.51 2.45
N TRP A 55 -1.94 4.22 3.10
CA TRP A 55 -2.99 4.95 2.39
C TRP A 55 -2.41 6.07 1.52
N LEU A 56 -1.39 6.77 1.99
CA LEU A 56 -0.71 7.79 1.19
C LEU A 56 -0.08 7.18 -0.07
N PHE A 57 0.55 6.03 0.07
CA PHE A 57 1.14 5.32 -1.07
C PHE A 57 0.06 4.98 -2.10
N ILE A 58 -1.08 4.45 -1.64
CA ILE A 58 -2.19 4.08 -2.51
C ILE A 58 -2.71 5.32 -3.26
N LEU A 59 -2.93 6.41 -2.54
CA LEU A 59 -3.42 7.65 -3.13
C LEU A 59 -2.44 8.22 -4.15
N GLN A 60 -1.15 8.17 -3.85
CA GLN A 60 -0.13 8.66 -4.77
C GLN A 60 -0.12 7.88 -6.08
N LYS A 61 -0.23 6.56 -6.00
CA LYS A 61 -0.24 5.74 -7.22
C LYS A 61 -1.48 6.00 -8.06
N ARG A 62 -2.64 6.11 -7.44
CA ARG A 62 -3.89 6.38 -8.15
C ARG A 62 -3.93 7.81 -8.67
N GLY A 63 -3.41 8.75 -7.89
CA GLY A 63 -3.32 10.15 -8.30
C GLY A 63 -2.42 10.34 -9.50
N GLN A 64 -1.31 9.61 -9.57
CA GLN A 64 -0.41 9.66 -10.73
C GLN A 64 -1.14 9.24 -12.01
N LEU A 65 -1.95 8.18 -11.92
CA LEU A 65 -2.72 7.72 -13.06
C LEU A 65 -3.73 8.76 -13.50
N GLU A 66 -4.43 9.36 -12.56
CA GLU A 66 -5.41 10.42 -12.84
C GLU A 66 -4.77 11.64 -13.48
N LEU A 67 -3.60 12.06 -12.96
CA LEU A 67 -2.86 13.19 -13.50
C LEU A 67 -2.42 12.92 -14.94
N ASP A 68 -1.99 11.72 -15.23
CA ASP A 68 -1.58 11.35 -16.59
C ASP A 68 -2.76 11.43 -17.56
N LEU A 69 -3.95 11.02 -17.11
CA LEU A 69 -5.15 11.13 -17.94
C LEU A 69 -5.56 12.58 -18.16
N GLU A 70 -5.39 13.44 -17.17
CA GLU A 70 -5.75 14.85 -17.28
C GLU A 70 -4.82 15.63 -18.20
N LYS A 71 -3.58 15.19 -18.36
CA LYS A 71 -2.62 15.87 -19.22
C LYS A 71 -2.92 15.74 -20.70
N GLU A 72 -3.80 14.85 -21.04
CA GLU A 72 -4.24 14.71 -22.42
C GLU A 72 -5.44 15.59 -22.70
#